data_f1919b1ca83d99b248e9138ffce1f5ee
#
_entry.id   f1919b1ca83d99b248e9138ffce1f5ee
#
_cell.length_a   1.000
_cell.length_b   1.000
_cell.length_c   1.000
_cell.angle_alpha   90.00
_cell.angle_beta   90.00
_cell.angle_gamma   90.00
#
_symmetry.space_group_name_H-M   'P 1'
#
loop_
_entity.id
_entity.type
_entity.pdbx_description
1 polymer ?
#
loop_
_entity_poly.entity_id
_entity_poly.type
_entity_poly.pdbx_seq_one_letter_code
_entity_poly.pdbx_strand_id
1 'polypeptide(L)'
;RWNEMQRYYSNDRDILDILDRNIDIQQMDPMYLDTDDLVTNRAEQTNSTDKYYLDTYFSLVNETTYHTKPGYDGVPFWSEKIFKCIGMKHPFIVATAPNSLQYLKQLGYKTFDGIIDESYDLETDDGKRMIKIVNETERLCKLQSTELENFLDQAKAICEYNYTVLKNKTEFIRAMN
;
A
#
# COMPACT_ATOMS: atom_id res chain seq x y z
N ARG A 1 17.14 -15.05 5.36
CA ARG A 1 16.60 -13.64 5.30
C ARG A 1 16.01 -13.21 6.66
N TRP A 2 15.16 -14.02 7.32
CA TRP A 2 14.58 -13.66 8.63
C TRP A 2 15.65 -13.45 9.71
N ASN A 3 16.59 -14.36 9.85
CA ASN A 3 17.72 -14.24 10.78
C ASN A 3 18.62 -13.02 10.47
N GLU A 4 18.69 -12.61 9.21
CA GLU A 4 19.39 -11.39 8.81
C GLU A 4 18.65 -10.13 9.24
N MET A 5 17.32 -10.11 9.13
CA MET A 5 16.48 -9.02 9.62
C MET A 5 16.59 -8.88 11.15
N GLN A 6 16.50 -9.98 11.89
CA GLN A 6 16.70 -9.95 13.35
C GLN A 6 18.08 -9.42 13.75
N ARG A 7 19.14 -9.77 13.01
CA ARG A 7 20.48 -9.22 13.25
C ARG A 7 20.58 -7.74 12.92
N TYR A 8 19.97 -7.32 11.83
CA TYR A 8 20.00 -5.92 11.39
C TYR A 8 19.28 -5.00 12.39
N TYR A 9 18.15 -5.44 12.92
CA TYR A 9 17.33 -4.71 13.87
C TYR A 9 17.54 -5.12 15.33
N SER A 10 18.67 -5.76 15.67
CA SER A 10 18.95 -6.30 17.01
C SER A 10 18.86 -5.28 18.16
N ASN A 11 18.94 -3.99 17.86
CA ASN A 11 18.84 -2.90 18.84
C ASN A 11 17.48 -2.21 18.85
N ASP A 12 16.54 -2.63 18.01
CA ASP A 12 15.21 -2.03 17.89
C ASP A 12 14.16 -3.00 18.43
N ARG A 13 13.73 -2.78 19.69
CA ARG A 13 12.79 -3.67 20.37
C ARG A 13 11.43 -3.74 19.67
N ASP A 14 10.94 -2.62 19.14
CA ASP A 14 9.62 -2.57 18.51
C ASP A 14 9.60 -3.41 17.24
N ILE A 15 10.68 -3.39 16.47
CA ILE A 15 10.83 -4.24 15.29
C ILE A 15 10.99 -5.71 15.68
N LEU A 16 11.80 -6.00 16.70
CA LEU A 16 11.97 -7.36 17.18
C LEU A 16 10.66 -7.94 17.68
N ASP A 17 9.84 -7.17 18.41
CA ASP A 17 8.52 -7.61 18.89
C ASP A 17 7.56 -7.90 17.72
N ILE A 18 7.62 -7.15 16.65
CA ILE A 18 6.84 -7.42 15.43
C ILE A 18 7.33 -8.70 14.76
N LEU A 19 8.64 -8.87 14.64
CA LEU A 19 9.24 -10.06 14.06
C LEU A 19 8.90 -11.30 14.90
N ASP A 20 8.99 -11.22 16.22
CA ASP A 20 8.70 -12.34 17.14
C ASP A 20 7.22 -12.72 17.14
N ARG A 21 6.30 -11.75 17.06
CA ARG A 21 4.85 -12.03 16.93
C ARG A 21 4.49 -12.76 15.63
N ASN A 22 5.33 -12.66 14.62
CA ASN A 22 5.13 -13.29 13.32
C ASN A 22 6.04 -14.52 13.10
N ILE A 23 6.60 -15.08 14.18
CA ILE A 23 7.51 -16.23 14.09
C ILE A 23 6.83 -17.45 13.48
N ASP A 24 5.51 -17.59 13.68
CA ASP A 24 4.72 -18.69 13.11
C ASP A 24 4.74 -18.70 11.58
N ILE A 25 4.90 -17.52 10.94
CA ILE A 25 5.04 -17.41 9.49
C ILE A 25 6.28 -18.13 8.97
N GLN A 26 7.34 -18.24 9.80
CA GLN A 26 8.56 -18.98 9.43
C GLN A 26 8.37 -20.49 9.41
N GLN A 27 7.39 -20.99 10.17
CA GLN A 27 7.06 -22.39 10.30
C GLN A 27 5.96 -22.82 9.33
N MET A 28 5.35 -21.85 8.62
CA MET A 28 4.37 -22.15 7.59
C MET A 28 5.07 -22.80 6.38
N ASP A 29 4.47 -23.87 5.91
CA ASP A 29 4.80 -24.41 4.59
C ASP A 29 4.74 -23.29 3.54
N PRO A 30 5.51 -23.40 2.42
CA PRO A 30 5.46 -22.40 1.38
C PRO A 30 4.00 -22.06 1.04
N MET A 31 3.62 -20.79 1.23
CA MET A 31 2.30 -20.34 0.81
C MET A 31 2.20 -20.48 -0.70
N TYR A 32 1.35 -21.38 -1.15
CA TYR A 32 0.92 -21.40 -2.53
C TYR A 32 -0.15 -20.33 -2.71
N LEU A 33 0.03 -19.47 -3.69
CA LEU A 33 -1.03 -18.57 -4.11
C LEU A 33 -2.18 -19.42 -4.67
N ASP A 34 -3.40 -19.18 -4.23
CA ASP A 34 -4.60 -19.93 -4.60
C ASP A 34 -4.94 -19.90 -6.09
N THR A 35 -4.11 -19.28 -6.91
CA THR A 35 -4.36 -19.13 -8.34
C THR A 35 -3.14 -19.58 -9.13
N ASP A 36 -3.30 -20.66 -9.88
CA ASP A 36 -2.41 -21.03 -10.99
C ASP A 36 -2.40 -19.97 -12.10
N ASP A 37 -3.33 -19.01 -12.05
CA ASP A 37 -3.56 -17.97 -13.05
C ASP A 37 -2.46 -16.89 -13.11
N LEU A 38 -1.57 -16.83 -12.10
CA LEU A 38 -0.48 -15.83 -12.06
C LEU A 38 0.66 -16.12 -13.04
N VAL A 39 0.65 -17.25 -13.72
CA VAL A 39 1.83 -17.73 -14.44
C VAL A 39 1.81 -17.43 -15.94
N THR A 40 0.67 -17.15 -16.56
CA THR A 40 0.60 -17.32 -18.02
C THR A 40 0.49 -16.07 -18.87
N ASN A 41 -0.03 -14.94 -18.37
CA ASN A 41 -0.13 -13.77 -19.26
C ASN A 41 -0.30 -12.44 -18.50
N ARG A 42 0.54 -11.41 -18.82
CA ARG A 42 0.42 -10.06 -18.23
C ARG A 42 -0.98 -9.43 -18.43
N ALA A 43 -1.66 -9.74 -19.52
CA ALA A 43 -2.99 -9.23 -19.81
C ALA A 43 -4.08 -9.92 -18.96
N GLU A 44 -3.91 -11.22 -18.68
CA GLU A 44 -4.83 -12.00 -17.84
C GLU A 44 -4.64 -11.68 -16.35
N GLN A 45 -3.41 -11.38 -15.90
CA GLN A 45 -3.14 -10.88 -14.55
C GLN A 45 -3.92 -9.62 -14.21
N THR A 46 -4.29 -8.81 -15.19
CA THR A 46 -5.03 -7.57 -14.97
C THR A 46 -6.49 -7.86 -14.61
N ASN A 47 -7.09 -8.90 -15.15
CA ASN A 47 -8.51 -9.22 -14.96
C ASN A 47 -8.77 -10.18 -13.77
N SER A 48 -7.88 -11.13 -13.53
CA SER A 48 -8.05 -12.14 -12.46
C SER A 48 -7.93 -11.56 -11.05
N THR A 49 -7.28 -10.41 -10.88
CA THR A 49 -7.05 -9.79 -9.58
C THR A 49 -8.15 -8.81 -9.15
N ASP A 50 -9.12 -8.50 -10.00
CA ASP A 50 -10.19 -7.53 -9.67
C ASP A 50 -11.06 -8.04 -8.51
N LYS A 51 -11.24 -9.35 -8.41
CA LYS A 51 -11.97 -10.00 -7.33
C LYS A 51 -11.41 -9.59 -5.93
N TYR A 52 -10.10 -9.51 -5.78
CA TYR A 52 -9.49 -9.18 -4.49
C TYR A 52 -9.83 -7.75 -4.03
N TYR A 53 -9.99 -6.81 -4.96
CA TYR A 53 -10.42 -5.45 -4.63
C TYR A 53 -11.91 -5.39 -4.27
N LEU A 54 -12.73 -6.29 -4.79
CA LEU A 54 -14.16 -6.36 -4.48
C LEU A 54 -14.45 -7.04 -3.14
N ASP A 55 -13.58 -7.97 -2.74
CA ASP A 55 -13.74 -8.79 -1.53
C ASP A 55 -13.01 -8.21 -0.30
N THR A 56 -12.33 -7.07 -0.44
CA THR A 56 -11.57 -6.42 0.64
C THR A 56 -11.95 -4.96 0.83
N TYR A 57 -11.64 -4.40 2.00
CA TYR A 57 -11.99 -3.02 2.36
C TYR A 57 -10.90 -2.01 2.02
N PHE A 58 -9.64 -2.43 1.97
CA PHE A 58 -8.50 -1.61 1.58
C PHE A 58 -7.35 -2.50 1.11
N SER A 59 -6.37 -1.91 0.46
CA SER A 59 -5.14 -2.57 0.01
C SER A 59 -3.92 -2.04 0.74
N LEU A 60 -3.01 -2.93 1.12
CA LEU A 60 -1.64 -2.56 1.46
C LEU A 60 -0.78 -2.69 0.19
N VAL A 61 -0.45 -1.55 -0.39
CA VAL A 61 0.35 -1.48 -1.63
C VAL A 61 1.83 -1.43 -1.29
N ASN A 62 2.57 -2.41 -1.74
CA ASN A 62 4.02 -2.45 -1.56
C ASN A 62 4.71 -2.02 -2.88
N GLU A 63 5.26 -0.82 -2.89
CA GLU A 63 5.97 -0.29 -4.04
C GLU A 63 7.42 -0.79 -4.09
N THR A 64 8.04 -0.68 -5.26
CA THR A 64 9.38 -1.22 -5.52
C THR A 64 10.46 -0.51 -4.70
N THR A 65 10.29 0.78 -4.43
CA THR A 65 11.27 1.60 -3.71
C THR A 65 10.76 1.92 -2.32
N TYR A 66 11.33 1.30 -1.31
CA TYR A 66 11.00 1.54 0.10
C TYR A 66 12.09 2.33 0.83
N HIS A 67 13.35 1.99 0.58
CA HIS A 67 14.49 2.57 1.27
C HIS A 67 14.90 3.92 0.69
N THR A 68 15.21 4.85 1.57
CA THR A 68 15.95 6.07 1.22
C THR A 68 17.41 5.72 1.01
N LYS A 69 17.88 5.72 -0.23
CA LYS A 69 19.31 5.55 -0.53
C LYS A 69 20.02 6.90 -0.53
N PRO A 70 21.27 6.98 -0.04
CA PRO A 70 22.09 8.18 -0.21
C PRO A 70 22.19 8.52 -1.72
N GLY A 71 21.86 9.76 -2.07
CA GLY A 71 21.84 10.21 -3.48
C GLY A 71 20.51 9.96 -4.23
N TYR A 72 19.52 9.40 -3.57
CA TYR A 72 18.15 9.37 -4.08
C TYR A 72 17.53 10.77 -3.87
N ASP A 73 17.10 11.40 -4.92
CA ASP A 73 16.54 12.77 -4.93
C ASP A 73 15.12 12.86 -4.33
N GLY A 74 14.66 11.79 -3.70
CA GLY A 74 13.37 11.75 -3.00
C GLY A 74 12.15 11.68 -3.91
N VAL A 75 12.34 11.50 -5.22
CA VAL A 75 11.19 11.31 -6.13
C VAL A 75 10.67 9.88 -5.97
N PRO A 76 9.44 9.69 -5.48
CA PRO A 76 8.89 8.35 -5.33
C PRO A 76 8.67 7.70 -6.69
N PHE A 77 8.97 6.42 -6.75
CA PHE A 77 8.63 5.62 -7.92
C PHE A 77 7.23 5.02 -7.73
N TRP A 78 6.30 5.48 -8.55
CA TRP A 78 4.95 4.95 -8.60
C TRP A 78 4.82 3.90 -9.69
N SER A 79 4.39 2.71 -9.31
CA SER A 79 4.13 1.63 -10.26
C SER A 79 2.62 1.50 -10.57
N GLU A 80 2.31 0.54 -11.41
CA GLU A 80 0.93 0.18 -11.73
C GLU A 80 0.09 -0.22 -10.50
N LYS A 81 0.72 -0.63 -9.40
CA LYS A 81 0.03 -1.14 -8.21
C LYS A 81 -0.88 -0.10 -7.56
N ILE A 82 -0.36 1.11 -7.31
CA ILE A 82 -1.18 2.18 -6.74
C ILE A 82 -2.26 2.65 -7.73
N PHE A 83 -1.92 2.74 -9.02
CA PHE A 83 -2.88 3.15 -10.04
C PHE A 83 -3.97 2.10 -10.26
N LYS A 84 -3.69 0.83 -9.99
CA LYS A 84 -4.71 -0.21 -9.98
C LYS A 84 -5.70 0.01 -8.83
N CYS A 85 -5.24 0.30 -7.60
CA CYS A 85 -6.14 0.66 -6.50
C CYS A 85 -7.02 1.86 -6.86
N ILE A 86 -6.43 2.92 -7.45
CA ILE A 86 -7.18 4.11 -7.89
C ILE A 86 -8.21 3.73 -8.98
N GLY A 87 -7.83 2.91 -9.95
CA GLY A 87 -8.71 2.44 -11.02
C GLY A 87 -9.87 1.58 -10.52
N MET A 88 -9.64 0.79 -9.47
CA MET A 88 -10.63 -0.04 -8.81
C MET A 88 -11.44 0.72 -7.74
N LYS A 89 -11.17 2.02 -7.56
CA LYS A 89 -11.80 2.86 -6.52
C LYS A 89 -11.64 2.28 -5.12
N HIS A 90 -10.47 1.77 -4.81
CA HIS A 90 -10.18 1.02 -3.61
C HIS A 90 -9.26 1.84 -2.68
N PRO A 91 -9.58 1.98 -1.38
CA PRO A 91 -8.71 2.65 -0.41
C PRO A 91 -7.38 1.90 -0.26
N PHE A 92 -6.30 2.61 0.06
CA PHE A 92 -5.00 1.99 0.20
C PHE A 92 -4.11 2.65 1.26
N ILE A 93 -3.28 1.83 1.87
CA ILE A 93 -2.04 2.22 2.55
C ILE A 93 -0.90 1.90 1.59
N VAL A 94 0.13 2.74 1.51
CA VAL A 94 1.26 2.47 0.62
C VAL A 94 2.57 2.37 1.40
N ALA A 95 3.24 1.23 1.26
CA ALA A 95 4.59 1.01 1.77
C ALA A 95 5.60 1.39 0.69
N THR A 96 6.21 2.57 0.86
CA THR A 96 7.14 3.16 -0.11
C THR A 96 8.12 4.11 0.59
N ALA A 97 8.94 4.83 -0.17
CA ALA A 97 9.84 5.85 0.34
C ALA A 97 9.07 7.02 0.99
N PRO A 98 9.65 7.73 1.99
CA PRO A 98 8.99 8.84 2.66
C PRO A 98 8.62 9.98 1.72
N ASN A 99 7.63 10.79 2.09
CA ASN A 99 7.04 11.90 1.33
C ASN A 99 6.34 11.50 0.03
N SER A 100 6.07 10.23 -0.16
CA SER A 100 5.43 9.72 -1.38
C SER A 100 3.97 10.16 -1.50
N LEU A 101 3.22 10.21 -0.40
CA LEU A 101 1.84 10.70 -0.40
C LEU A 101 1.77 12.20 -0.69
N GLN A 102 2.73 12.99 -0.20
CA GLN A 102 2.82 14.39 -0.55
C GLN A 102 3.03 14.57 -2.07
N TYR A 103 3.86 13.74 -2.68
CA TYR A 103 4.07 13.76 -4.12
C TYR A 103 2.81 13.33 -4.89
N LEU A 104 2.07 12.36 -4.38
CA LEU A 104 0.78 11.96 -4.94
C LEU A 104 -0.22 13.12 -4.95
N LYS A 105 -0.26 13.91 -3.86
CA LYS A 105 -1.06 15.16 -3.79
C LYS A 105 -0.64 16.18 -4.85
N GLN A 106 0.67 16.35 -5.11
CA GLN A 106 1.18 17.23 -6.17
C GLN A 106 0.75 16.77 -7.56
N LEU A 107 0.59 15.47 -7.77
CA LEU A 107 0.03 14.91 -9.00
C LEU A 107 -1.48 15.12 -9.13
N GLY A 108 -2.14 15.77 -8.15
CA GLY A 108 -3.56 16.09 -8.16
C GLY A 108 -4.47 15.01 -7.59
N TYR A 109 -3.93 13.96 -6.98
CA TYR A 109 -4.72 12.98 -6.27
C TYR A 109 -4.97 13.40 -4.82
N LYS A 110 -6.02 12.88 -4.23
CA LYS A 110 -6.26 12.95 -2.78
C LYS A 110 -5.68 11.73 -2.11
N THR A 111 -5.22 11.90 -0.88
CA THR A 111 -4.85 10.80 0.02
C THR A 111 -5.98 10.55 1.02
N PHE A 112 -5.81 9.57 1.89
CA PHE A 112 -6.82 9.19 2.88
C PHE A 112 -6.58 9.86 4.24
N ASP A 113 -5.87 11.00 4.24
CA ASP A 113 -5.63 11.81 5.42
C ASP A 113 -6.93 12.13 6.16
N GLY A 114 -6.95 11.93 7.48
CA GLY A 114 -8.14 12.08 8.33
C GLY A 114 -8.94 10.80 8.55
N ILE A 115 -8.78 9.75 7.73
CA ILE A 115 -9.39 8.43 7.93
C ILE A 115 -8.37 7.31 8.03
N ILE A 116 -7.18 7.51 7.48
CA ILE A 116 -5.97 6.71 7.64
C ILE A 116 -4.91 7.58 8.31
N ASP A 117 -4.20 7.06 9.31
CA ASP A 117 -3.03 7.75 9.87
C ASP A 117 -1.86 7.65 8.88
N GLU A 118 -1.70 8.72 8.10
CA GLU A 118 -0.64 8.84 7.09
C GLU A 118 0.69 9.36 7.67
N SER A 119 0.85 9.43 8.99
CA SER A 119 2.08 9.89 9.64
C SER A 119 3.32 9.06 9.30
N TYR A 120 3.12 7.84 8.77
CA TYR A 120 4.19 7.00 8.26
C TYR A 120 4.89 7.61 7.06
N ASP A 121 4.21 8.41 6.24
CA ASP A 121 4.79 9.01 5.04
C ASP A 121 5.87 10.06 5.35
N LEU A 122 5.81 10.66 6.53
CA LEU A 122 6.80 11.63 7.00
C LEU A 122 7.99 10.98 7.72
N GLU A 123 7.92 9.69 8.02
CA GLU A 123 8.96 8.97 8.77
C GLU A 123 10.12 8.57 7.84
N THR A 124 11.30 9.10 8.14
CA THR A 124 12.50 8.86 7.34
C THR A 124 13.27 7.59 7.74
N ASP A 125 13.09 7.13 8.97
CA ASP A 125 13.62 5.85 9.42
C ASP A 125 12.78 4.70 8.86
N ASP A 126 13.40 3.83 8.09
CA ASP A 126 12.71 2.74 7.38
C ASP A 126 12.01 1.78 8.34
N GLY A 127 12.62 1.47 9.49
CA GLY A 127 12.06 0.58 10.48
C GLY A 127 10.85 1.20 11.17
N LYS A 128 10.97 2.44 11.64
CA LYS A 128 9.87 3.17 12.28
C LYS A 128 8.71 3.42 11.32
N ARG A 129 9.01 3.69 10.04
CA ARG A 129 7.99 3.83 9.01
C ARG A 129 7.19 2.52 8.84
N MET A 130 7.89 1.38 8.82
CA MET A 130 7.22 0.08 8.74
C MET A 130 6.34 -0.19 9.97
N ILE A 131 6.81 0.12 11.17
CA ILE A 131 6.00 -0.01 12.40
C ILE A 131 4.71 0.80 12.29
N LYS A 132 4.78 2.05 11.87
CA LYS A 132 3.59 2.91 11.68
C LYS A 132 2.63 2.31 10.65
N ILE A 133 3.13 1.82 9.52
CA ILE A 133 2.33 1.15 8.48
C ILE A 133 1.64 -0.09 9.04
N VAL A 134 2.36 -0.93 9.78
CA VAL A 134 1.80 -2.14 10.38
C VAL A 134 0.73 -1.79 11.41
N ASN A 135 0.99 -0.84 12.32
CA ASN A 135 0.04 -0.42 13.33
C ASN A 135 -1.25 0.13 12.71
N GLU A 136 -1.13 0.93 11.67
CA GLU A 136 -2.31 1.47 10.97
C GLU A 136 -3.07 0.38 10.21
N THR A 137 -2.36 -0.54 9.57
CA THR A 137 -2.97 -1.71 8.93
C THR A 137 -3.75 -2.54 9.95
N GLU A 138 -3.15 -2.82 11.11
CA GLU A 138 -3.83 -3.54 12.20
C GLU A 138 -5.06 -2.79 12.71
N ARG A 139 -4.99 -1.46 12.84
CA ARG A 139 -6.13 -0.63 13.26
C ARG A 139 -7.28 -0.78 12.29
N LEU A 140 -7.02 -0.65 10.99
CA LEU A 140 -8.05 -0.80 9.96
C LEU A 140 -8.65 -2.21 9.93
N CYS A 141 -7.84 -3.24 10.10
CA CYS A 141 -8.33 -4.63 10.18
C CYS A 141 -9.21 -4.90 11.40
N LYS A 142 -9.13 -4.06 12.44
CA LYS A 142 -9.92 -4.19 13.68
C LYS A 142 -11.20 -3.35 13.68
N LEU A 143 -11.46 -2.54 12.66
CA LEU A 143 -12.68 -1.74 12.55
C LEU A 143 -13.92 -2.65 12.58
N GLN A 144 -14.90 -2.27 13.40
CA GLN A 144 -16.14 -3.03 13.58
C GLN A 144 -17.31 -2.26 12.96
N SER A 145 -18.24 -2.98 12.37
CA SER A 145 -19.56 -2.51 11.90
C SER A 145 -19.65 -1.01 11.57
N THR A 146 -20.09 -0.19 12.53
CA THR A 146 -20.32 1.26 12.34
C THR A 146 -19.02 2.03 12.00
N GLU A 147 -17.89 1.66 12.58
CA GLU A 147 -16.60 2.30 12.28
C GLU A 147 -16.16 1.99 10.86
N LEU A 148 -16.34 0.74 10.44
CA LEU A 148 -16.05 0.31 9.08
C LEU A 148 -16.96 0.99 8.06
N GLU A 149 -18.26 1.08 8.34
CA GLU A 149 -19.21 1.80 7.48
C GLU A 149 -18.78 3.26 7.32
N ASN A 150 -18.48 3.96 8.42
CA ASN A 150 -18.00 5.34 8.39
C ASN A 150 -16.70 5.51 7.61
N PHE A 151 -15.76 4.58 7.77
CA PHE A 151 -14.50 4.56 7.00
C PHE A 151 -14.79 4.43 5.50
N LEU A 152 -15.62 3.48 5.10
CA LEU A 152 -15.95 3.23 3.70
C LEU A 152 -16.69 4.39 3.06
N ASP A 153 -17.63 5.01 3.76
CA ASP A 153 -18.38 6.18 3.27
C ASP A 153 -17.46 7.39 3.01
N GLN A 154 -16.52 7.66 3.91
CA GLN A 154 -15.54 8.72 3.73
C GLN A 154 -14.53 8.40 2.62
N ALA A 155 -14.04 7.17 2.58
CA ALA A 155 -13.09 6.72 1.56
C ALA A 155 -13.70 6.77 0.16
N LYS A 156 -14.99 6.47 0.00
CA LYS A 156 -15.69 6.47 -1.28
C LYS A 156 -15.55 7.79 -2.03
N ALA A 157 -15.74 8.92 -1.35
CA ALA A 157 -15.63 10.25 -1.97
C ALA A 157 -14.22 10.52 -2.50
N ILE A 158 -13.18 10.06 -1.77
CA ILE A 158 -11.77 10.18 -2.17
C ILE A 158 -11.50 9.28 -3.37
N CYS A 159 -11.96 8.04 -3.33
CA CYS A 159 -11.78 7.06 -4.40
C CYS A 159 -12.43 7.52 -5.72
N GLU A 160 -13.65 8.02 -5.68
CA GLU A 160 -14.34 8.56 -6.86
C GLU A 160 -13.61 9.75 -7.46
N TYR A 161 -13.14 10.67 -6.62
CA TYR A 161 -12.33 11.80 -7.06
C TYR A 161 -11.06 11.31 -7.76
N ASN A 162 -10.31 10.42 -7.13
CA ASN A 162 -9.05 9.89 -7.66
C ASN A 162 -9.24 9.13 -8.99
N TYR A 163 -10.30 8.34 -9.09
CA TYR A 163 -10.68 7.67 -10.32
C TYR A 163 -10.92 8.68 -11.46
N THR A 164 -11.62 9.76 -11.18
CA THR A 164 -11.88 10.83 -12.17
C THR A 164 -10.59 11.49 -12.63
N VAL A 165 -9.67 11.78 -11.71
CA VAL A 165 -8.34 12.33 -12.05
C VAL A 165 -7.57 11.37 -12.93
N LEU A 166 -7.52 10.08 -12.60
CA LEU A 166 -6.84 9.05 -13.38
C LEU A 166 -7.43 8.94 -14.78
N LYS A 167 -8.76 8.87 -14.88
CA LYS A 167 -9.47 8.77 -16.16
C LYS A 167 -9.15 9.96 -17.08
N ASN A 168 -9.26 11.18 -16.58
CA ASN A 168 -8.99 12.39 -17.36
C ASN A 168 -7.55 12.44 -17.87
N LYS A 169 -6.58 12.05 -17.04
CA LYS A 169 -5.17 11.96 -17.46
C LYS A 169 -4.95 10.92 -18.54
N THR A 170 -5.60 9.78 -18.43
CA THR A 170 -5.49 8.69 -19.42
C THR A 170 -6.10 9.09 -20.75
N GLU A 171 -7.25 9.76 -20.74
CA GLU A 171 -7.90 10.28 -21.95
C GLU A 171 -7.05 11.37 -22.62
N PHE A 172 -6.45 12.27 -21.85
CA PHE A 172 -5.52 13.29 -22.37
C PHE A 172 -4.32 12.66 -23.07
N ILE A 173 -3.67 11.67 -22.47
CA ILE A 173 -2.52 10.96 -23.06
C ILE A 173 -2.93 10.26 -24.37
N ARG A 174 -4.11 9.61 -24.39
CA ARG A 174 -4.63 8.95 -25.61
C ARG A 174 -4.95 9.94 -26.73
N ALA A 175 -5.36 11.15 -26.44
CA ALA A 175 -5.66 12.19 -27.42
C ALA A 175 -4.42 12.83 -28.04
N MET A 176 -3.25 12.67 -27.39
CA MET A 176 -1.96 13.19 -27.88
C MET A 176 -1.20 12.19 -28.77
N ASN A 177 -1.60 10.93 -28.80
CA ASN A 177 -1.01 9.88 -29.64
C ASN A 177 -1.91 9.56 -30.83
#